data_ca44bd75f3ffb101b336afb796e8d1c1
#
_entry.id   ca44bd75f3ffb101b336afb796e8d1c1
#
_cell.length_a   1.000
_cell.length_b   1.000
_cell.length_c   1.000
_cell.angle_alpha   90.00
_cell.angle_beta   90.00
_cell.angle_gamma   90.00
#
_symmetry.space_group_name_H-M   'P 1'
#
loop_
_entity.id
_entity.type
_entity.pdbx_description
1 polymer ?
#
loop_
_entity_poly.entity_id
_entity_poly.type
_entity_poly.pdbx_seq_one_letter_code
_entity_poly.pdbx_strand_id
1 'polypeptide(L)'
;MNNLLNLYPHNLEGYDDVKKAYQEGKKIVSEVRATGTGKSYINLQFALDNQDKKGIYVVPSLSIIEHLKEIVKENSNVSLSDFSHVDFRTYQSFVNMSYDEIKNLACDFLIVDELHHLNGPVWENRISKLIETHPDIKVLGTTAYTVVSRGTSYERDMALTGGNEIFSDSIVSRYDLCDAIIDGVLPKPIYKSAYIHFSSELSDIERSLESSHLTTKEYQEYQLILDDLKRKIHEAPTIADVLKKNLKPDGKYYYFCPVKAEEGINDIETIKKQMLENLKGKYEKEDIVFYTTTSEMVELGKKNRD
;
A
#
# COMPACT_ATOMS: atom_id res chain seq x y z
N MET A 1 0.67 11.57 -30.19
CA MET A 1 0.27 10.81 -29.00
C MET A 1 -0.83 11.58 -28.30
N ASN A 2 -2.02 11.02 -28.17
CA ASN A 2 -3.09 11.70 -27.45
C ASN A 2 -2.89 11.40 -25.96
N ASN A 3 -2.34 12.35 -25.20
CA ASN A 3 -2.29 12.29 -23.75
C ASN A 3 -3.69 12.63 -23.21
N LEU A 4 -4.62 11.68 -23.37
CA LEU A 4 -6.04 11.90 -23.05
C LEU A 4 -6.28 12.14 -21.55
N LEU A 5 -5.44 11.55 -20.70
CA LEU A 5 -5.55 11.67 -19.24
C LEU A 5 -4.68 12.78 -18.65
N ASN A 6 -4.01 13.60 -19.47
CA ASN A 6 -3.15 14.70 -19.02
C ASN A 6 -2.10 14.23 -18.00
N LEU A 7 -1.35 13.20 -18.36
CA LEU A 7 -0.28 12.66 -17.52
C LEU A 7 0.72 13.75 -17.13
N TYR A 8 1.13 13.77 -15.87
CA TYR A 8 2.20 14.62 -15.41
C TYR A 8 3.54 14.25 -16.10
N PRO A 9 4.52 15.16 -16.21
CA PRO A 9 5.79 14.90 -16.90
C PRO A 9 6.49 13.60 -16.45
N HIS A 10 6.60 13.37 -15.15
CA HIS A 10 7.21 12.15 -14.61
C HIS A 10 6.43 10.87 -14.95
N ASN A 11 5.11 10.97 -15.16
CA ASN A 11 4.28 9.84 -15.59
C ASN A 11 4.39 9.60 -17.09
N LEU A 12 4.56 10.65 -17.89
CA LEU A 12 4.81 10.54 -19.32
C LEU A 12 6.14 9.83 -19.59
N GLU A 13 7.20 10.21 -18.86
CA GLU A 13 8.51 9.57 -18.97
C GLU A 13 8.44 8.07 -18.69
N GLY A 14 7.86 7.69 -17.55
CA GLY A 14 7.69 6.27 -17.21
C GLY A 14 6.83 5.52 -18.22
N TYR A 15 5.75 6.13 -18.69
CA TYR A 15 4.90 5.51 -19.71
C TYR A 15 5.61 5.38 -21.08
N ASP A 16 6.50 6.29 -21.41
CA ASP A 16 7.35 6.16 -22.60
C ASP A 16 8.33 4.99 -22.47
N ASP A 17 8.89 4.75 -21.28
CA ASP A 17 9.70 3.56 -21.00
C ASP A 17 8.91 2.26 -21.17
N VAL A 18 7.67 2.22 -20.70
CA VAL A 18 6.74 1.07 -20.90
C VAL A 18 6.53 0.82 -22.40
N LYS A 19 6.21 1.87 -23.17
CA LYS A 19 5.98 1.72 -24.61
C LYS A 19 7.23 1.26 -25.35
N LYS A 20 8.38 1.82 -25.02
CA LYS A 20 9.67 1.42 -25.58
C LYS A 20 9.97 -0.04 -25.32
N ALA A 21 9.75 -0.52 -24.11
CA ALA A 21 9.97 -1.92 -23.77
C ALA A 21 9.08 -2.87 -24.59
N TYR A 22 7.82 -2.52 -24.81
CA TYR A 22 6.94 -3.28 -25.70
C TYR A 22 7.37 -3.24 -27.18
N GLN A 23 7.91 -2.11 -27.65
CA GLN A 23 8.46 -1.99 -29.01
C GLN A 23 9.73 -2.84 -29.20
N GLU A 24 10.51 -2.99 -28.14
CA GLU A 24 11.69 -3.86 -28.08
C GLU A 24 11.34 -5.35 -27.96
N GLY A 25 10.05 -5.70 -27.92
CA GLY A 25 9.55 -7.07 -27.90
C GLY A 25 9.33 -7.68 -26.52
N LYS A 26 9.49 -6.91 -25.43
CA LYS A 26 9.06 -7.37 -24.11
C LYS A 26 7.54 -7.57 -24.10
N LYS A 27 7.08 -8.63 -23.45
CA LYS A 27 5.64 -8.91 -23.26
C LYS A 27 5.17 -8.57 -21.86
N ILE A 28 6.07 -8.63 -20.89
CA ILE A 28 5.81 -8.36 -19.48
C ILE A 28 6.72 -7.22 -19.05
N VAL A 29 6.10 -6.14 -18.59
CA VAL A 29 6.80 -4.96 -18.09
C VAL A 29 6.19 -4.53 -16.77
N SER A 30 6.98 -3.88 -15.92
CA SER A 30 6.49 -3.31 -14.70
C SER A 30 7.12 -1.96 -14.39
N GLU A 31 6.38 -1.14 -13.65
CA GLU A 31 6.80 0.13 -13.10
C GLU A 31 6.77 0.10 -11.58
N VAL A 32 7.79 0.67 -10.99
CA VAL A 32 7.87 0.93 -9.55
C VAL A 32 7.72 2.41 -9.31
N ARG A 33 6.60 2.83 -8.72
CA ARG A 33 6.30 4.26 -8.48
C ARG A 33 5.70 4.45 -7.11
N ALA A 34 6.17 5.43 -6.37
CA ALA A 34 5.67 5.75 -5.04
C ALA A 34 4.15 5.94 -5.02
N THR A 35 3.51 5.64 -3.89
CA THR A 35 2.08 5.91 -3.71
C THR A 35 1.78 7.41 -3.85
N GLY A 36 0.72 7.75 -4.56
CA GLY A 36 0.33 9.15 -4.79
C GLY A 36 1.04 9.83 -5.98
N THR A 37 1.87 9.12 -6.76
CA THR A 37 2.57 9.67 -7.94
C THR A 37 1.87 9.41 -9.27
N GLY A 38 0.64 8.84 -9.25
CA GLY A 38 -0.19 8.72 -10.46
C GLY A 38 -0.08 7.39 -11.20
N LYS A 39 0.27 6.27 -10.55
CA LYS A 39 0.24 4.91 -11.15
C LYS A 39 -1.06 4.62 -11.90
N SER A 40 -2.19 4.93 -11.29
CA SER A 40 -3.51 4.68 -11.86
C SER A 40 -3.73 5.41 -13.20
N TYR A 41 -3.16 6.60 -13.35
CA TYR A 41 -3.24 7.35 -14.61
C TYR A 41 -2.46 6.67 -15.73
N ILE A 42 -1.27 6.12 -15.43
CA ILE A 42 -0.47 5.35 -16.40
C ILE A 42 -1.23 4.09 -16.82
N ASN A 43 -1.78 3.35 -15.86
CA ASN A 43 -2.56 2.15 -16.13
C ASN A 43 -3.78 2.43 -17.01
N LEU A 44 -4.52 3.49 -16.71
CA LEU A 44 -5.68 3.91 -17.51
C LEU A 44 -5.25 4.41 -18.90
N GLN A 45 -4.14 5.16 -19.02
CA GLN A 45 -3.62 5.59 -20.32
C GLN A 45 -3.19 4.39 -21.18
N PHE A 46 -2.57 3.36 -20.57
CA PHE A 46 -2.24 2.13 -21.27
C PHE A 46 -3.49 1.41 -21.80
N ALA A 47 -4.56 1.38 -21.02
CA ALA A 47 -5.84 0.84 -21.47
C ALA A 47 -6.42 1.64 -22.65
N LEU A 48 -6.40 2.97 -22.58
CA LEU A 48 -6.86 3.86 -23.66
C LEU A 48 -6.05 3.69 -24.96
N ASP A 49 -4.75 3.50 -24.87
CA ASP A 49 -3.90 3.28 -26.04
C ASP A 49 -4.11 1.90 -26.69
N ASN A 50 -4.91 1.00 -26.08
CA ASN A 50 -5.25 -0.34 -26.54
C ASN A 50 -6.78 -0.54 -26.71
N GLN A 51 -7.54 0.49 -27.08
CA GLN A 51 -9.02 0.42 -27.20
C GLN A 51 -9.52 -0.59 -28.24
N ASP A 52 -8.69 -0.94 -29.22
CA ASP A 52 -8.98 -1.96 -30.25
C ASP A 52 -8.84 -3.40 -29.74
N LYS A 53 -8.45 -3.59 -28.48
CA LYS A 53 -8.12 -4.86 -27.84
C LYS A 53 -8.99 -5.11 -26.62
N LYS A 54 -9.01 -6.36 -26.16
CA LYS A 54 -9.67 -6.75 -24.91
C LYS A 54 -8.66 -6.81 -23.78
N GLY A 55 -8.95 -6.15 -22.66
CA GLY A 55 -8.08 -6.10 -21.49
C GLY A 55 -8.73 -6.53 -20.19
N ILE A 56 -7.89 -6.97 -19.28
CA ILE A 56 -8.25 -7.21 -17.89
C ILE A 56 -7.42 -6.28 -17.02
N TYR A 57 -8.07 -5.59 -16.09
CA TYR A 57 -7.40 -4.77 -15.09
C TYR A 57 -7.69 -5.31 -13.70
N VAL A 58 -6.68 -5.86 -13.05
CA VAL A 58 -6.78 -6.50 -11.74
C VAL A 58 -6.26 -5.55 -10.66
N VAL A 59 -7.07 -5.35 -9.63
CA VAL A 59 -6.83 -4.43 -8.51
C VAL A 59 -7.08 -5.11 -7.17
N PRO A 60 -6.52 -4.60 -6.05
CA PRO A 60 -6.71 -5.20 -4.73
C PRO A 60 -8.16 -5.21 -4.22
N SER A 61 -8.97 -4.20 -4.53
CA SER A 61 -10.31 -4.07 -3.94
C SER A 61 -11.31 -3.37 -4.85
N LEU A 62 -12.60 -3.53 -4.55
CA LEU A 62 -13.69 -2.82 -5.24
C LEU A 62 -13.60 -1.30 -5.07
N SER A 63 -13.11 -0.82 -3.93
CA SER A 63 -12.93 0.63 -3.70
C SER A 63 -11.92 1.25 -4.67
N ILE A 64 -10.91 0.50 -5.10
CA ILE A 64 -9.97 0.97 -6.13
C ILE A 64 -10.65 1.04 -7.50
N ILE A 65 -11.51 0.08 -7.84
CA ILE A 65 -12.29 0.15 -9.08
C ILE A 65 -13.18 1.42 -9.10
N GLU A 66 -13.84 1.72 -8.00
CA GLU A 66 -14.65 2.94 -7.90
C GLU A 66 -13.79 4.20 -8.01
N HIS A 67 -12.63 4.21 -7.36
CA HIS A 67 -11.68 5.33 -7.49
C HIS A 67 -11.17 5.51 -8.94
N LEU A 68 -10.87 4.43 -9.67
CA LEU A 68 -10.51 4.51 -11.09
C LEU A 68 -11.64 5.12 -11.93
N LYS A 69 -12.91 4.77 -11.64
CA LYS A 69 -14.07 5.37 -12.29
C LYS A 69 -14.22 6.85 -11.96
N GLU A 70 -13.88 7.26 -10.73
CA GLU A 70 -13.87 8.67 -10.32
C GLU A 70 -12.82 9.46 -11.12
N ILE A 71 -11.59 8.95 -11.23
CA ILE A 71 -10.52 9.54 -12.05
C ILE A 71 -11.01 9.79 -13.49
N VAL A 72 -11.68 8.79 -14.10
CA VAL A 72 -12.21 8.91 -15.45
C VAL A 72 -13.30 9.97 -15.52
N LYS A 73 -14.23 10.03 -14.56
CA LYS A 73 -15.33 11.02 -14.52
C LYS A 73 -14.83 12.46 -14.33
N GLU A 74 -13.75 12.64 -13.57
CA GLU A 74 -13.16 13.96 -13.32
C GLU A 74 -12.37 14.48 -14.53
N ASN A 75 -12.04 13.62 -15.47
CA ASN A 75 -11.29 13.99 -16.67
C ASN A 75 -12.23 14.32 -17.84
N SER A 76 -12.17 15.55 -18.34
CA SER A 76 -13.05 16.02 -19.41
C SER A 76 -12.81 15.39 -20.79
N ASN A 77 -11.66 14.75 -20.99
CA ASN A 77 -11.24 14.23 -22.31
C ASN A 77 -11.63 12.77 -22.52
N VAL A 78 -12.08 12.07 -21.48
CA VAL A 78 -12.40 10.65 -21.50
C VAL A 78 -13.72 10.37 -20.78
N SER A 79 -14.32 9.24 -21.08
CA SER A 79 -15.55 8.77 -20.46
C SER A 79 -15.44 7.29 -20.07
N LEU A 80 -16.34 6.81 -19.23
CA LEU A 80 -16.38 5.40 -18.86
C LEU A 80 -16.60 4.47 -20.05
N SER A 81 -17.26 4.93 -21.10
CA SER A 81 -17.46 4.14 -22.34
C SER A 81 -16.16 3.85 -23.08
N ASP A 82 -15.13 4.70 -22.94
CA ASP A 82 -13.83 4.50 -23.55
C ASP A 82 -13.07 3.31 -22.95
N PHE A 83 -13.50 2.81 -21.81
CA PHE A 83 -12.98 1.64 -21.11
C PHE A 83 -13.89 0.41 -21.21
N SER A 84 -14.90 0.39 -22.10
CA SER A 84 -15.82 -0.75 -22.28
C SER A 84 -15.15 -2.04 -22.75
N HIS A 85 -13.93 -1.95 -23.23
CA HIS A 85 -13.08 -3.06 -23.64
C HIS A 85 -12.26 -3.66 -22.49
N VAL A 86 -12.31 -3.05 -21.28
CA VAL A 86 -11.56 -3.47 -20.09
C VAL A 86 -12.48 -4.12 -19.07
N ASP A 87 -12.15 -5.34 -18.67
CA ASP A 87 -12.80 -6.05 -17.57
C ASP A 87 -12.05 -5.74 -16.25
N PHE A 88 -12.65 -4.91 -15.42
CA PHE A 88 -12.10 -4.54 -14.12
C PHE A 88 -12.43 -5.61 -13.08
N ARG A 89 -11.42 -6.22 -12.49
CA ARG A 89 -11.54 -7.29 -11.51
C ARG A 89 -10.77 -7.03 -10.24
N THR A 90 -11.32 -7.52 -9.12
CA THR A 90 -10.50 -7.61 -7.91
C THR A 90 -9.62 -8.84 -7.97
N TYR A 91 -8.52 -8.82 -7.22
CA TYR A 91 -7.66 -9.99 -7.03
C TYR A 91 -8.47 -11.23 -6.67
N GLN A 92 -9.35 -11.13 -5.69
CA GLN A 92 -10.16 -12.27 -5.24
C GLN A 92 -11.05 -12.81 -6.36
N SER A 93 -11.67 -11.94 -7.15
CA SER A 93 -12.53 -12.39 -8.26
C SER A 93 -11.74 -13.09 -9.35
N PHE A 94 -10.52 -12.63 -9.64
CA PHE A 94 -9.64 -13.26 -10.63
C PHE A 94 -9.13 -14.64 -10.16
N VAL A 95 -8.72 -14.76 -8.88
CA VAL A 95 -8.27 -16.03 -8.30
C VAL A 95 -9.38 -17.09 -8.29
N ASN A 96 -10.61 -16.67 -8.07
CA ASN A 96 -11.76 -17.59 -8.03
C ASN A 96 -12.18 -18.14 -9.41
N MET A 97 -11.61 -17.62 -10.51
CA MET A 97 -11.87 -18.16 -11.84
C MET A 97 -11.27 -19.56 -11.97
N SER A 98 -12.02 -20.45 -12.61
CA SER A 98 -11.52 -21.76 -13.00
C SER A 98 -10.47 -21.65 -14.13
N TYR A 99 -9.69 -22.70 -14.34
CA TYR A 99 -8.73 -22.74 -15.45
C TYR A 99 -9.40 -22.65 -16.82
N ASP A 100 -10.60 -23.23 -16.96
CA ASP A 100 -11.36 -23.15 -18.20
C ASP A 100 -11.87 -21.75 -18.47
N GLU A 101 -12.32 -21.03 -17.46
CA GLU A 101 -12.69 -19.62 -17.58
C GLU A 101 -11.49 -18.76 -18.00
N ILE A 102 -10.32 -18.95 -17.38
CA ILE A 102 -9.10 -18.22 -17.74
C ILE A 102 -8.69 -18.52 -19.19
N LYS A 103 -8.73 -19.79 -19.60
CA LYS A 103 -8.37 -20.21 -20.95
C LYS A 103 -9.26 -19.58 -22.01
N ASN A 104 -10.55 -19.38 -21.70
CA ASN A 104 -11.54 -18.87 -22.65
C ASN A 104 -11.73 -17.34 -22.56
N LEU A 105 -10.95 -16.66 -21.72
CA LEU A 105 -10.98 -15.20 -21.67
C LEU A 105 -10.49 -14.60 -23.01
N ALA A 106 -11.21 -13.61 -23.50
CA ALA A 106 -10.67 -12.74 -24.56
C ALA A 106 -9.78 -11.69 -23.89
N CYS A 107 -8.45 -11.89 -23.94
CA CYS A 107 -7.50 -11.04 -23.25
C CYS A 107 -6.25 -10.80 -24.08
N ASP A 108 -6.10 -9.60 -24.62
CA ASP A 108 -4.92 -9.15 -25.37
C ASP A 108 -3.93 -8.41 -24.47
N PHE A 109 -4.41 -7.86 -23.35
CA PHE A 109 -3.55 -7.24 -22.35
C PHE A 109 -4.09 -7.43 -20.91
N LEU A 110 -3.15 -7.46 -19.97
CA LEU A 110 -3.41 -7.56 -18.55
C LEU A 110 -2.72 -6.38 -17.82
N ILE A 111 -3.47 -5.66 -17.01
CA ILE A 111 -2.92 -4.67 -16.07
C ILE A 111 -3.05 -5.25 -14.67
N VAL A 112 -1.95 -5.22 -13.90
CA VAL A 112 -1.89 -5.71 -12.53
C VAL A 112 -1.43 -4.57 -11.63
N ASP A 113 -2.33 -4.02 -10.84
CA ASP A 113 -2.01 -2.97 -9.88
C ASP A 113 -1.56 -3.55 -8.55
N GLU A 114 -0.61 -2.91 -7.89
CA GLU A 114 -0.03 -3.33 -6.61
C GLU A 114 0.57 -4.76 -6.66
N LEU A 115 1.50 -4.98 -7.59
CA LEU A 115 2.18 -6.28 -7.83
C LEU A 115 2.66 -7.00 -6.56
N HIS A 116 3.00 -6.26 -5.51
CA HIS A 116 3.47 -6.84 -4.24
C HIS A 116 2.41 -7.71 -3.53
N HIS A 117 1.15 -7.62 -3.92
CA HIS A 117 0.09 -8.52 -3.45
C HIS A 117 0.12 -9.89 -4.12
N LEU A 118 0.88 -10.08 -5.20
CA LEU A 118 0.96 -11.35 -5.93
C LEU A 118 1.81 -12.44 -5.25
N ASN A 119 2.16 -12.27 -3.98
CA ASN A 119 3.04 -13.17 -3.23
C ASN A 119 2.37 -14.47 -2.76
N GLY A 120 1.74 -15.19 -3.65
CA GLY A 120 1.14 -16.47 -3.31
C GLY A 120 1.06 -17.43 -4.50
N PRO A 121 1.28 -18.75 -4.30
CA PRO A 121 1.32 -19.73 -5.38
C PRO A 121 0.01 -19.81 -6.19
N VAL A 122 -1.12 -19.44 -5.59
CA VAL A 122 -2.41 -19.43 -6.29
C VAL A 122 -2.47 -18.33 -7.34
N TRP A 123 -1.94 -17.13 -7.03
CA TRP A 123 -1.87 -16.00 -7.93
C TRP A 123 -0.95 -16.25 -9.11
N GLU A 124 0.26 -16.68 -8.80
CA GLU A 124 1.28 -17.00 -9.78
C GLU A 124 0.76 -18.01 -10.78
N ASN A 125 0.14 -19.08 -10.30
CA ASN A 125 -0.46 -20.10 -11.16
C ASN A 125 -1.58 -19.54 -12.07
N ARG A 126 -2.41 -18.60 -11.59
CA ARG A 126 -3.48 -18.02 -12.41
C ARG A 126 -2.96 -17.12 -13.52
N ILE A 127 -2.00 -16.25 -13.18
CA ILE A 127 -1.36 -15.34 -14.15
C ILE A 127 -0.52 -16.14 -15.14
N SER A 128 0.28 -17.10 -14.68
CA SER A 128 1.04 -18.00 -15.57
C SER A 128 0.12 -18.69 -16.56
N LYS A 129 -1.02 -19.19 -16.09
CA LYS A 129 -1.99 -19.85 -16.95
C LYS A 129 -2.59 -18.92 -18.00
N LEU A 130 -2.89 -17.68 -17.64
CA LEU A 130 -3.37 -16.69 -18.60
C LEU A 130 -2.30 -16.40 -19.66
N ILE A 131 -1.05 -16.20 -19.27
CA ILE A 131 0.07 -15.93 -20.18
C ILE A 131 0.34 -17.13 -21.09
N GLU A 132 0.31 -18.36 -20.55
CA GLU A 132 0.47 -19.59 -21.35
C GLU A 132 -0.60 -19.75 -22.42
N THR A 133 -1.85 -19.41 -22.09
CA THR A 133 -2.98 -19.55 -23.02
C THR A 133 -3.10 -18.39 -24.00
N HIS A 134 -2.47 -17.25 -23.69
CA HIS A 134 -2.46 -16.03 -24.51
C HIS A 134 -1.00 -15.59 -24.76
N PRO A 135 -0.25 -16.28 -25.65
CA PRO A 135 1.19 -16.08 -25.79
C PRO A 135 1.59 -14.68 -26.27
N ASP A 136 0.65 -13.92 -26.85
CA ASP A 136 0.89 -12.56 -27.32
C ASP A 136 0.36 -11.46 -26.36
N ILE A 137 -0.10 -11.87 -25.19
CA ILE A 137 -0.63 -10.94 -24.17
C ILE A 137 0.46 -9.95 -23.74
N LYS A 138 0.08 -8.67 -23.62
CA LYS A 138 0.91 -7.65 -23.00
C LYS A 138 0.53 -7.52 -21.54
N VAL A 139 1.51 -7.60 -20.64
CA VAL A 139 1.29 -7.48 -19.21
C VAL A 139 1.98 -6.22 -18.67
N LEU A 140 1.21 -5.31 -18.09
CA LEU A 140 1.70 -4.15 -17.36
C LEU A 140 1.46 -4.35 -15.87
N GLY A 141 2.53 -4.42 -15.09
CA GLY A 141 2.47 -4.45 -13.65
C GLY A 141 2.87 -3.12 -13.03
N THR A 142 2.15 -2.68 -12.00
CA THR A 142 2.52 -1.47 -11.23
C THR A 142 2.58 -1.75 -9.75
N THR A 143 3.54 -1.15 -9.05
CA THR A 143 3.68 -1.29 -7.60
C THR A 143 4.34 -0.06 -6.99
N ALA A 144 4.09 0.17 -5.70
CA ALA A 144 4.74 1.25 -4.96
C ALA A 144 6.15 0.88 -4.49
N TYR A 145 6.43 -0.38 -4.31
CA TYR A 145 7.71 -0.89 -3.82
C TYR A 145 7.96 -2.33 -4.30
N THR A 146 9.23 -2.70 -4.35
CA THR A 146 9.67 -4.02 -4.81
C THR A 146 10.09 -4.94 -3.66
N VAL A 147 10.22 -4.40 -2.46
CA VAL A 147 10.73 -5.14 -1.29
C VAL A 147 9.56 -5.68 -0.48
N VAL A 148 9.56 -6.98 -0.22
CA VAL A 148 8.61 -7.65 0.67
C VAL A 148 9.34 -8.14 1.90
N SER A 149 9.07 -7.52 3.06
CA SER A 149 9.52 -8.05 4.35
C SER A 149 8.68 -9.27 4.74
N ARG A 150 9.29 -10.42 4.81
CA ARG A 150 8.72 -11.62 5.43
C ARG A 150 9.36 -11.78 6.80
N GLY A 151 8.86 -11.10 7.82
CA GLY A 151 9.02 -11.42 9.27
C GLY A 151 10.38 -11.87 9.83
N THR A 152 11.37 -12.12 9.02
CA THR A 152 12.74 -12.48 9.37
C THR A 152 13.68 -11.75 8.45
N SER A 153 14.46 -10.85 8.97
CA SER A 153 15.71 -10.18 8.55
C SER A 153 16.18 -10.13 7.07
N TYR A 154 15.38 -10.54 6.09
CA TYR A 154 15.73 -10.47 4.68
C TYR A 154 14.67 -9.70 3.90
N GLU A 155 15.00 -8.48 3.54
CA GLU A 155 14.32 -7.75 2.47
C GLU A 155 14.66 -8.43 1.15
N ARG A 156 13.65 -8.89 0.42
CA ARG A 156 13.82 -9.45 -0.92
C ARG A 156 13.15 -8.53 -1.92
N ASP A 157 13.89 -8.15 -2.94
CA ASP A 157 13.32 -7.45 -4.10
C ASP A 157 12.36 -8.41 -4.82
N MET A 158 11.10 -8.04 -4.97
CA MET A 158 10.09 -8.86 -5.64
C MET A 158 10.46 -9.20 -7.09
N ALA A 159 11.23 -8.32 -7.72
CA ALA A 159 11.70 -8.53 -9.10
C ALA A 159 12.84 -9.54 -9.21
N LEU A 160 13.52 -9.86 -8.08
CA LEU A 160 14.76 -10.63 -8.08
C LEU A 160 14.68 -11.98 -7.38
N THR A 161 13.60 -12.31 -6.69
CA THR A 161 13.53 -13.55 -5.91
C THR A 161 12.23 -14.32 -6.14
N GLY A 162 12.32 -15.41 -6.85
CA GLY A 162 11.56 -16.67 -6.85
C GLY A 162 10.15 -16.76 -6.27
N GLY A 163 9.51 -15.65 -5.99
CA GLY A 163 8.10 -15.54 -5.62
C GLY A 163 7.26 -14.95 -6.76
N ASN A 164 7.93 -14.43 -7.80
CA ASN A 164 7.29 -13.91 -9.00
C ASN A 164 8.27 -14.00 -10.18
N GLU A 165 8.59 -15.22 -10.60
CA GLU A 165 9.42 -15.46 -11.79
C GLU A 165 8.86 -14.76 -13.04
N ILE A 166 7.53 -14.56 -13.10
CA ILE A 166 6.83 -13.89 -14.19
C ILE A 166 7.29 -12.44 -14.36
N PHE A 167 7.54 -11.74 -13.25
CA PHE A 167 7.93 -10.33 -13.25
C PHE A 167 9.42 -10.12 -12.99
N SER A 168 10.23 -11.17 -12.96
CA SER A 168 11.68 -11.04 -12.91
C SER A 168 12.16 -10.28 -14.16
N ASP A 169 13.08 -9.32 -13.96
CA ASP A 169 13.60 -8.45 -15.03
C ASP A 169 12.55 -7.64 -15.83
N SER A 170 11.33 -7.51 -15.30
CA SER A 170 10.25 -6.77 -15.96
C SER A 170 10.27 -5.28 -15.69
N ILE A 171 10.98 -4.82 -14.65
CA ILE A 171 10.99 -3.40 -14.25
C ILE A 171 11.67 -2.57 -15.33
N VAL A 172 10.93 -1.63 -15.90
CA VAL A 172 11.38 -0.76 -16.98
C VAL A 172 11.49 0.68 -16.54
N SER A 173 10.77 1.09 -15.51
CA SER A 173 10.80 2.45 -14.97
C SER A 173 10.70 2.45 -13.45
N ARG A 174 11.42 3.39 -12.81
CA ARG A 174 11.37 3.62 -11.35
C ARG A 174 11.19 5.11 -11.09
N TYR A 175 10.29 5.41 -10.16
CA TYR A 175 10.09 6.75 -9.62
C TYR A 175 9.74 6.61 -8.14
N ASP A 176 10.74 6.60 -7.30
CA ASP A 176 10.60 6.28 -5.89
C ASP A 176 10.12 7.48 -5.04
N LEU A 177 9.99 7.26 -3.74
CA LEU A 177 9.55 8.30 -2.82
C LEU A 177 10.54 9.47 -2.74
N CYS A 178 11.84 9.19 -2.84
CA CYS A 178 12.87 10.23 -2.78
C CYS A 178 12.81 11.11 -4.02
N ASP A 179 12.68 10.51 -5.21
CA ASP A 179 12.52 11.23 -6.48
C ASP A 179 11.29 12.14 -6.42
N ALA A 180 10.14 11.59 -5.98
CA ALA A 180 8.89 12.32 -5.89
C ALA A 180 8.93 13.50 -4.90
N ILE A 181 9.72 13.40 -3.82
CA ILE A 181 9.92 14.49 -2.87
C ILE A 181 10.88 15.55 -3.43
N ILE A 182 11.95 15.13 -4.11
CA ILE A 182 12.95 16.03 -4.73
C ILE A 182 12.28 16.87 -5.81
N ASP A 183 11.44 16.25 -6.64
CA ASP A 183 10.71 16.91 -7.72
C ASP A 183 9.50 17.72 -7.23
N GLY A 184 9.20 17.68 -5.92
CA GLY A 184 8.08 18.41 -5.33
C GLY A 184 6.72 17.85 -5.67
N VAL A 185 6.64 16.64 -6.21
CA VAL A 185 5.38 15.91 -6.52
C VAL A 185 4.72 15.43 -5.22
N LEU A 186 5.53 14.99 -4.26
CA LEU A 186 5.07 14.62 -2.92
C LEU A 186 5.65 15.56 -1.87
N PRO A 187 4.89 15.90 -0.81
CA PRO A 187 5.38 16.74 0.25
C PRO A 187 6.46 16.02 1.06
N LYS A 188 7.44 16.80 1.55
CA LYS A 188 8.45 16.27 2.45
C LYS A 188 7.79 15.79 3.75
N PRO A 189 7.96 14.52 4.16
CA PRO A 189 7.40 14.02 5.39
C PRO A 189 8.06 14.66 6.61
N ILE A 190 7.25 14.95 7.63
CA ILE A 190 7.70 15.40 8.94
C ILE A 190 7.52 14.25 9.92
N TYR A 191 8.62 13.64 10.33
CA TYR A 191 8.59 12.56 11.31
C TYR A 191 8.52 13.13 12.73
N LYS A 192 7.61 12.58 13.52
CA LYS A 192 7.49 12.85 14.95
C LYS A 192 7.53 11.52 15.68
N SER A 193 8.47 11.37 16.59
CA SER A 193 8.58 10.17 17.41
C SER A 193 7.91 10.41 18.76
N ALA A 194 7.16 9.42 19.22
CA ALA A 194 6.60 9.38 20.57
C ALA A 194 6.81 7.97 21.13
N TYR A 195 6.96 7.87 22.43
CA TYR A 195 7.08 6.60 23.12
C TYR A 195 5.70 6.11 23.56
N ILE A 196 5.41 4.85 23.29
CA ILE A 196 4.25 4.13 23.81
C ILE A 196 4.71 3.42 25.10
N HIS A 197 3.80 3.21 26.03
CA HIS A 197 4.11 2.56 27.31
C HIS A 197 4.91 1.26 27.16
N PHE A 198 6.15 1.28 27.64
CA PHE A 198 7.04 0.10 27.76
C PHE A 198 7.03 -0.48 29.18
N SER A 199 5.94 -0.31 29.92
CA SER A 199 5.90 -0.74 31.33
C SER A 199 6.02 -2.26 31.50
N SER A 200 5.46 -3.05 30.60
CA SER A 200 5.58 -4.50 30.57
C SER A 200 6.99 -4.96 30.22
N GLU A 201 7.54 -4.38 29.15
CA GLU A 201 8.89 -4.68 28.67
C GLU A 201 9.96 -4.26 29.69
N LEU A 202 9.80 -3.12 30.33
CA LEU A 202 10.69 -2.69 31.41
C LEU A 202 10.65 -3.66 32.60
N SER A 203 9.45 -4.11 33.01
CA SER A 203 9.28 -5.08 34.08
C SER A 203 9.89 -6.45 33.72
N ASP A 204 9.83 -6.85 32.44
CA ASP A 204 10.45 -8.08 31.95
C ASP A 204 11.97 -7.99 31.96
N ILE A 205 12.52 -6.83 31.57
CA ILE A 205 13.96 -6.55 31.65
C ILE A 205 14.45 -6.58 33.09
N GLU A 206 13.69 -5.94 34.03
CA GLU A 206 14.00 -5.95 35.47
C GLU A 206 14.06 -7.37 36.02
N ARG A 207 13.01 -8.17 35.75
CA ARG A 207 12.97 -9.59 36.19
C ARG A 207 14.10 -10.41 35.59
N SER A 208 14.46 -10.15 34.34
CA SER A 208 15.58 -10.84 33.69
C SER A 208 16.91 -10.46 34.31
N LEU A 209 17.11 -9.20 34.68
CA LEU A 209 18.28 -8.73 35.40
C LEU A 209 18.42 -9.37 36.79
N GLU A 210 17.33 -9.42 37.55
CA GLU A 210 17.28 -10.02 38.88
C GLU A 210 17.57 -11.52 38.86
N SER A 211 17.16 -12.22 37.79
CA SER A 211 17.35 -13.66 37.62
C SER A 211 18.67 -14.05 36.94
N SER A 212 19.49 -13.09 36.54
CA SER A 212 20.72 -13.30 35.78
C SER A 212 21.88 -13.68 36.71
N HIS A 213 22.81 -14.51 36.20
CA HIS A 213 24.06 -14.89 36.88
C HIS A 213 25.19 -13.88 36.60
N LEU A 214 24.90 -12.60 36.68
CA LEU A 214 25.87 -11.52 36.46
C LEU A 214 26.77 -11.32 37.68
N THR A 215 27.99 -10.88 37.44
CA THR A 215 28.85 -10.39 38.50
C THR A 215 28.27 -9.09 39.09
N THR A 216 28.61 -8.76 40.31
CA THR A 216 28.16 -7.52 40.98
C THR A 216 28.45 -6.28 40.14
N LYS A 217 29.59 -6.24 39.44
CA LYS A 217 29.97 -5.12 38.58
C LYS A 217 29.08 -5.00 37.34
N GLU A 218 28.86 -6.10 36.63
CA GLU A 218 27.98 -6.17 35.46
C GLU A 218 26.55 -5.81 35.84
N TYR A 219 26.06 -6.32 36.95
CA TYR A 219 24.72 -5.97 37.46
C TYR A 219 24.55 -4.46 37.67
N GLN A 220 25.56 -3.84 38.33
CA GLN A 220 25.54 -2.38 38.55
C GLN A 220 25.58 -1.58 37.24
N GLU A 221 26.39 -2.02 36.27
CA GLU A 221 26.43 -1.37 34.94
C GLU A 221 25.06 -1.46 34.20
N TYR A 222 24.44 -2.63 34.19
CA TYR A 222 23.12 -2.79 33.57
C TYR A 222 22.03 -2.03 34.32
N GLN A 223 22.10 -1.98 35.65
CA GLN A 223 21.15 -1.21 36.46
C GLN A 223 21.21 0.29 36.12
N LEU A 224 22.41 0.86 35.94
CA LEU A 224 22.57 2.26 35.53
C LEU A 224 21.97 2.52 34.14
N ILE A 225 22.15 1.60 33.20
CA ILE A 225 21.55 1.69 31.86
C ILE A 225 20.03 1.66 31.95
N LEU A 226 19.48 0.75 32.76
CA LEU A 226 18.03 0.63 32.96
C LEU A 226 17.43 1.87 33.60
N ASP A 227 18.08 2.46 34.60
CA ASP A 227 17.64 3.67 35.28
C ASP A 227 17.67 4.88 34.32
N ASP A 228 18.70 4.98 33.46
CA ASP A 228 18.78 6.02 32.43
C ASP A 228 17.67 5.84 31.37
N LEU A 229 17.38 4.59 30.97
CA LEU A 229 16.30 4.26 30.06
C LEU A 229 14.94 4.64 30.64
N LYS A 230 14.66 4.28 31.90
CA LYS A 230 13.43 4.64 32.61
C LYS A 230 13.25 6.17 32.67
N ARG A 231 14.31 6.90 33.01
CA ARG A 231 14.29 8.36 33.01
C ARG A 231 13.96 8.91 31.64
N LYS A 232 14.61 8.46 30.57
CA LYS A 232 14.38 8.90 29.20
C LYS A 232 12.94 8.61 28.73
N ILE A 233 12.39 7.44 29.08
CA ILE A 233 10.99 7.09 28.80
C ILE A 233 10.03 7.99 29.56
N HIS A 234 10.32 8.30 30.84
CA HIS A 234 9.48 9.18 31.64
C HIS A 234 9.48 10.63 31.13
N GLU A 235 10.61 11.11 30.65
CA GLU A 235 10.79 12.48 30.09
C GLU A 235 10.29 12.60 28.64
N ALA A 236 10.08 11.49 27.95
CA ALA A 236 9.68 11.50 26.55
C ALA A 236 8.21 11.91 26.38
N PRO A 237 7.88 12.65 25.30
CA PRO A 237 6.51 13.03 25.02
C PRO A 237 5.65 11.80 24.75
N THR A 238 4.49 11.74 25.37
CA THR A 238 3.48 10.71 25.09
C THR A 238 2.86 10.91 23.69
N ILE A 239 2.20 9.88 23.16
CA ILE A 239 1.41 10.01 21.91
C ILE A 239 0.41 11.17 22.06
N ALA A 240 -0.25 11.26 23.19
CA ALA A 240 -1.20 12.34 23.46
C ALA A 240 -0.57 13.73 23.36
N ASP A 241 0.65 13.92 23.89
CA ASP A 241 1.37 15.18 23.80
C ASP A 241 1.76 15.52 22.37
N VAL A 242 2.23 14.51 21.61
CA VAL A 242 2.58 14.67 20.20
C VAL A 242 1.34 15.02 19.37
N LEU A 243 0.21 14.34 19.59
CA LEU A 243 -1.04 14.63 18.91
C LEU A 243 -1.55 16.03 19.26
N LYS A 244 -1.66 16.37 20.55
CA LYS A 244 -2.10 17.70 20.99
C LYS A 244 -1.27 18.84 20.40
N LYS A 245 0.04 18.65 20.27
CA LYS A 245 0.95 19.67 19.76
C LYS A 245 0.90 19.82 18.24
N ASN A 246 0.66 18.74 17.50
CA ASN A 246 0.84 18.71 16.05
C ASN A 246 -0.47 18.64 15.24
N LEU A 247 -1.59 18.20 15.84
CA LEU A 247 -2.88 18.18 15.14
C LEU A 247 -3.43 19.63 15.01
N LYS A 248 -3.84 19.96 13.79
CA LYS A 248 -4.51 21.23 13.46
C LYS A 248 -6.01 21.00 13.32
N PRO A 249 -6.87 21.96 13.69
CA PRO A 249 -8.33 21.79 13.63
C PRO A 249 -8.89 21.46 12.23
N ASP A 250 -8.23 21.94 11.19
CA ASP A 250 -8.60 21.77 9.76
C ASP A 250 -7.83 20.64 9.05
N GLY A 251 -6.99 19.90 9.80
CA GLY A 251 -6.19 18.81 9.24
C GLY A 251 -6.97 17.50 9.10
N LYS A 252 -6.66 16.71 8.08
CA LYS A 252 -7.07 15.30 7.96
C LYS A 252 -5.93 14.41 8.42
N TYR A 253 -6.22 13.49 9.32
CA TYR A 253 -5.22 12.62 9.94
C TYR A 253 -5.64 11.16 9.82
N TYR A 254 -4.66 10.28 9.59
CA TYR A 254 -4.86 8.85 9.55
C TYR A 254 -4.07 8.21 10.69
N TYR A 255 -4.75 7.42 11.49
CA TYR A 255 -4.12 6.62 12.54
C TYR A 255 -4.22 5.14 12.17
N PHE A 256 -3.08 4.49 12.00
CA PHE A 256 -3.01 3.08 11.67
C PHE A 256 -2.85 2.27 12.96
N CYS A 257 -3.85 1.47 13.30
CA CYS A 257 -3.80 0.55 14.42
C CYS A 257 -3.34 -0.83 13.94
N PRO A 258 -2.40 -1.50 14.64
CA PRO A 258 -2.14 -2.91 14.39
C PRO A 258 -3.36 -3.73 14.78
N VAL A 259 -3.95 -4.45 13.82
CA VAL A 259 -5.13 -5.29 14.05
C VAL A 259 -4.69 -6.75 14.09
N LYS A 260 -4.70 -7.39 15.26
CA LYS A 260 -4.83 -8.84 15.38
C LYS A 260 -6.33 -9.15 15.40
N ALA A 261 -6.78 -10.10 14.57
CA ALA A 261 -8.18 -10.27 14.21
C ALA A 261 -9.17 -10.50 15.40
N GLU A 262 -8.72 -10.92 16.56
CA GLU A 262 -9.57 -11.19 17.74
C GLU A 262 -9.46 -10.11 18.85
N GLU A 263 -8.35 -9.37 18.91
CA GLU A 263 -8.10 -8.32 19.90
C GLU A 263 -8.38 -6.91 19.34
N GLY A 264 -8.39 -6.76 18.03
CA GLY A 264 -8.38 -5.46 17.35
C GLY A 264 -9.64 -4.61 17.54
N ILE A 265 -10.82 -5.20 17.77
CA ILE A 265 -12.07 -4.44 17.98
C ILE A 265 -12.03 -3.75 19.35
N ASN A 266 -11.53 -4.44 20.37
CA ASN A 266 -11.38 -3.86 21.71
C ASN A 266 -10.29 -2.77 21.73
N ASP A 267 -9.23 -2.92 20.95
CA ASP A 267 -8.17 -1.92 20.82
C ASP A 267 -8.66 -0.67 20.10
N ILE A 268 -9.47 -0.81 19.05
CA ILE A 268 -10.03 0.33 18.31
C ILE A 268 -10.93 1.18 19.22
N GLU A 269 -11.83 0.57 19.99
CA GLU A 269 -12.68 1.31 20.93
C GLU A 269 -11.88 1.95 22.07
N THR A 270 -10.85 1.29 22.56
CA THR A 270 -9.93 1.83 23.58
C THR A 270 -9.14 3.01 23.03
N ILE A 271 -8.58 2.88 21.83
CA ILE A 271 -7.86 3.96 21.14
C ILE A 271 -8.79 5.14 20.85
N LYS A 272 -10.02 4.86 20.37
CA LYS A 272 -11.03 5.89 20.14
C LYS A 272 -11.33 6.67 21.42
N LYS A 273 -11.57 5.96 22.53
CA LYS A 273 -11.81 6.59 23.84
C LYS A 273 -10.63 7.44 24.28
N GLN A 274 -9.41 6.92 24.18
CA GLN A 274 -8.18 7.66 24.49
C GLN A 274 -7.99 8.87 23.60
N MET A 275 -8.24 8.76 22.29
CA MET A 275 -8.16 9.89 21.37
C MET A 275 -9.18 10.97 21.71
N LEU A 276 -10.45 10.60 21.97
CA LEU A 276 -11.49 11.54 22.38
C LEU A 276 -11.14 12.25 23.69
N GLU A 277 -10.65 11.53 24.71
CA GLU A 277 -10.21 12.11 25.96
C GLU A 277 -9.03 13.07 25.79
N ASN A 278 -8.06 12.69 24.98
CA ASN A 278 -6.84 13.48 24.75
C ASN A 278 -7.02 14.68 23.80
N LEU A 279 -8.01 14.60 22.90
CA LEU A 279 -8.31 15.65 21.91
C LEU A 279 -9.55 16.46 22.26
N LYS A 280 -10.12 16.25 23.44
CA LYS A 280 -11.30 16.98 23.94
C LYS A 280 -11.15 18.47 23.78
N GLY A 281 -12.15 19.10 23.14
CA GLY A 281 -12.14 20.53 22.81
C GLY A 281 -11.39 20.91 21.53
N LYS A 282 -10.78 19.93 20.80
CA LYS A 282 -10.25 20.14 19.46
C LYS A 282 -11.03 19.37 18.40
N TYR A 283 -11.53 18.19 18.76
CA TYR A 283 -12.30 17.32 17.88
C TYR A 283 -13.50 16.75 18.64
N GLU A 284 -14.62 16.64 17.97
CA GLU A 284 -15.82 15.98 18.49
C GLU A 284 -15.85 14.50 18.05
N LYS A 285 -16.75 13.72 18.62
CA LYS A 285 -16.86 12.28 18.36
C LYS A 285 -17.13 11.99 16.88
N GLU A 286 -17.84 12.86 16.22
CA GLU A 286 -18.25 12.79 14.82
C GLU A 286 -17.09 13.04 13.85
N ASP A 287 -16.04 13.74 14.31
CA ASP A 287 -14.85 14.02 13.51
C ASP A 287 -13.92 12.79 13.38
N ILE A 288 -14.14 11.74 14.19
CA ILE A 288 -13.30 10.55 14.22
C ILE A 288 -13.99 9.39 13.53
N VAL A 289 -13.54 9.10 12.32
CA VAL A 289 -14.06 8.02 11.48
C VAL A 289 -13.13 6.81 11.53
N PHE A 290 -13.70 5.61 11.74
CA PHE A 290 -12.96 4.35 11.74
C PHE A 290 -13.09 3.66 10.40
N TYR A 291 -11.95 3.17 9.91
CA TYR A 291 -11.87 2.36 8.71
C TYR A 291 -11.38 0.96 9.09
N THR A 292 -12.15 -0.07 8.78
CA THR A 292 -11.75 -1.46 8.96
C THR A 292 -12.27 -2.33 7.83
N THR A 293 -11.61 -3.46 7.62
CA THR A 293 -11.96 -4.43 6.58
C THR A 293 -13.04 -5.43 7.01
N THR A 294 -13.54 -5.35 8.25
CA THR A 294 -14.65 -6.21 8.68
C THR A 294 -16.00 -5.69 8.17
N SER A 295 -16.88 -6.58 7.74
CA SER A 295 -18.16 -6.26 7.09
C SER A 295 -19.07 -5.30 7.87
N GLU A 296 -19.09 -5.39 9.20
CA GLU A 296 -19.90 -4.51 10.07
C GLU A 296 -19.40 -3.06 10.08
N MET A 297 -18.11 -2.86 9.94
CA MET A 297 -17.51 -1.51 9.97
C MET A 297 -17.38 -0.88 8.59
N VAL A 298 -17.45 -1.67 7.51
CA VAL A 298 -17.67 -1.18 6.14
C VAL A 298 -19.06 -0.52 6.03
N GLU A 299 -20.07 -1.03 6.73
CA GLU A 299 -21.39 -0.38 6.80
C GLU A 299 -21.37 0.92 7.61
N LEU A 300 -20.63 0.98 8.73
CA LEU A 300 -20.43 2.22 9.49
C LEU A 300 -19.66 3.28 8.67
N GLY A 301 -18.63 2.88 7.93
CA GLY A 301 -17.89 3.77 7.04
C GLY A 301 -18.71 4.29 5.86
N LYS A 302 -19.71 3.54 5.39
CA LYS A 302 -20.65 4.00 4.37
C LYS A 302 -21.65 5.03 4.91
N LYS A 303 -22.14 4.86 6.14
CA LYS A 303 -23.08 5.80 6.79
C LYS A 303 -22.45 7.16 7.15
N ASN A 304 -21.13 7.22 7.28
CA ASN A 304 -20.41 8.45 7.63
C ASN A 304 -19.76 9.14 6.42
N ARG A 305 -20.05 8.67 5.18
CA ARG A 305 -19.59 9.31 3.95
C ARG A 305 -20.64 10.22 3.29
N ASP A 306 -21.90 10.09 3.71
CA ASP A 306 -23.02 10.95 3.32
C ASP A 306 -23.20 12.09 4.36
#